data_957614ed68cc3f9e0ef7a63de0fe3a90
#
_entry.id   957614ed68cc3f9e0ef7a63de0fe3a90
#
_cell.length_a   1.000
_cell.length_b   1.000
_cell.length_c   1.000
_cell.angle_alpha   90.00
_cell.angle_beta   90.00
_cell.angle_gamma   90.00
#
_symmetry.space_group_name_H-M   'P 1'
#
loop_
_entity.id
_entity.type
_entity.pdbx_description
1 polymer ?
#
loop_
_entity_poly.entity_id
_entity_poly.type
_entity_poly.pdbx_seq_one_letter_code
_entity_poly.pdbx_strand_id
1 'polypeptide(L)'
;MKLEMKETATEFLFFVNNEPAARIKKQTDRFDSFVFHEGDVVEWTCQTAKETDHMCMELEDCFEAKHIVVPAVSYDQNPWGKDHEYKGLEKDGIPYSFAYHRTAVPGATVSKGNRVSLAVCSSDTASGSMFIQNKKAVHRLVWPETESPQYLMADCFMPEYIGKIKPRCEFKGWIFFSDQCDADEKMMLYIWKQNIKRLHPKQSAQTIWDWSVEYAKKLYTHDGEIHAFNIGFRWDGNEWVKREEMKYEIGWCGQNASLAVSLLYDYQMNGNKDSLKKGLAVLDWWTQKARSKEGLLLTRYDPEDSLIDACNLGTAGCQLIEAYEQCERIGVRRTQYLTAALEICDFAMAHQRLDGGIAMSWNRDGSVHTLEGTAGAFLILPLVKAFEKTHKEKLYRRNKHYPEPGQCRNYCLYSCFR
;
A
#
# COMPACT_ATOMS: atom_id res chain seq x y z
N MET A 1 15.67 -5.33 27.10
CA MET A 1 15.07 -6.69 27.06
C MET A 1 16.17 -7.73 27.18
N LYS A 2 15.94 -8.85 27.88
CA LYS A 2 16.87 -9.99 27.92
C LYS A 2 16.30 -11.09 27.04
N LEU A 3 17.04 -11.47 26.00
CA LEU A 3 16.70 -12.53 25.05
C LEU A 3 17.63 -13.73 25.26
N GLU A 4 17.07 -14.91 25.47
CA GLU A 4 17.81 -16.16 25.68
C GLU A 4 17.20 -17.30 24.86
N MET A 5 18.01 -18.26 24.49
CA MET A 5 17.56 -19.51 23.87
C MET A 5 18.02 -20.70 24.69
N LYS A 6 17.14 -21.70 24.81
CA LYS A 6 17.42 -23.00 25.38
C LYS A 6 17.18 -24.08 24.33
N GLU A 7 18.11 -24.96 24.15
CA GLU A 7 18.00 -26.11 23.28
C GLU A 7 17.62 -27.34 24.10
N THR A 8 16.62 -28.07 23.65
CA THR A 8 16.20 -29.36 24.20
C THR A 8 16.40 -30.48 23.18
N ALA A 9 16.05 -31.71 23.53
CA ALA A 9 16.14 -32.82 22.61
C ALA A 9 15.21 -32.62 21.37
N THR A 10 14.10 -31.93 21.51
CA THR A 10 13.02 -31.85 20.49
C THR A 10 12.76 -30.45 19.93
N GLU A 11 13.24 -29.40 20.59
CA GLU A 11 12.91 -28.03 20.19
C GLU A 11 13.97 -27.00 20.65
N PHE A 12 13.93 -25.84 20.03
CA PHE A 12 14.58 -24.61 20.46
C PHE A 12 13.54 -23.68 21.07
N LEU A 13 13.78 -23.22 22.30
CA LEU A 13 12.89 -22.33 23.05
C LEU A 13 13.53 -20.97 23.22
N PHE A 14 12.81 -19.92 22.85
CA PHE A 14 13.24 -18.53 23.01
C PHE A 14 12.51 -17.90 24.20
N PHE A 15 13.24 -17.13 25.01
CA PHE A 15 12.74 -16.48 26.20
C PHE A 15 12.99 -14.97 26.10
N VAL A 16 11.97 -14.20 26.40
CA VAL A 16 12.04 -12.73 26.56
C VAL A 16 11.83 -12.42 28.05
N ASN A 17 12.81 -11.78 28.70
CA ASN A 17 12.75 -11.44 30.12
C ASN A 17 12.43 -12.67 31.02
N ASN A 18 13.00 -13.83 30.70
CA ASN A 18 12.81 -15.15 31.34
C ASN A 18 11.43 -15.81 31.09
N GLU A 19 10.53 -15.19 30.34
CA GLU A 19 9.25 -15.79 29.94
C GLU A 19 9.36 -16.43 28.55
N PRO A 20 8.76 -17.63 28.33
CA PRO A 20 8.76 -18.25 27.03
C PRO A 20 8.06 -17.38 26.00
N ALA A 21 8.73 -17.06 24.91
CA ALA A 21 8.22 -16.21 23.83
C ALA A 21 7.88 -17.00 22.55
N ALA A 22 8.76 -17.91 22.14
CA ALA A 22 8.59 -18.68 20.92
C ALA A 22 9.30 -20.03 20.98
N ARG A 23 8.92 -20.93 20.07
CA ARG A 23 9.60 -22.23 19.91
C ARG A 23 9.68 -22.65 18.45
N ILE A 24 10.75 -23.37 18.12
CA ILE A 24 10.96 -24.04 16.84
C ILE A 24 11.17 -25.52 17.13
N LYS A 25 10.36 -26.40 16.55
CA LYS A 25 10.54 -27.84 16.66
C LYS A 25 11.68 -28.29 15.77
N LYS A 26 12.56 -29.13 16.33
CA LYS A 26 13.63 -29.77 15.56
C LYS A 26 13.05 -30.71 14.52
N GLN A 27 13.62 -30.67 13.33
CA GLN A 27 13.27 -31.57 12.23
C GLN A 27 14.49 -32.43 11.87
N THR A 28 14.25 -33.67 11.48
CA THR A 28 15.34 -34.63 11.16
C THR A 28 15.94 -34.44 9.77
N ASP A 29 15.32 -33.65 8.94
CA ASP A 29 15.69 -33.43 7.54
C ASP A 29 16.43 -32.09 7.32
N ARG A 30 16.74 -31.35 8.40
CA ARG A 30 17.51 -30.12 8.36
C ARG A 30 18.39 -29.93 9.60
N PHE A 31 19.39 -29.05 9.45
CA PHE A 31 20.26 -28.58 10.52
C PHE A 31 20.03 -27.10 10.74
N ASP A 32 19.49 -26.77 11.90
CA ASP A 32 19.20 -25.37 12.28
C ASP A 32 20.37 -24.77 13.08
N SER A 33 20.68 -23.51 12.84
CA SER A 33 21.61 -22.71 13.64
C SER A 33 21.07 -21.30 13.88
N PHE A 34 21.51 -20.67 14.97
CA PHE A 34 21.04 -19.37 15.42
C PHE A 34 22.19 -18.46 15.80
N VAL A 35 22.16 -17.22 15.34
CA VAL A 35 23.11 -16.16 15.71
C VAL A 35 22.32 -14.99 16.28
N PHE A 36 22.71 -14.57 17.49
CA PHE A 36 22.11 -13.42 18.16
C PHE A 36 22.84 -12.15 17.77
N HIS A 37 22.09 -11.17 17.29
CA HIS A 37 22.57 -9.85 16.94
C HIS A 37 22.11 -8.80 17.94
N GLU A 38 22.76 -7.65 17.93
CA GLU A 38 22.29 -6.49 18.69
C GLU A 38 20.87 -6.07 18.28
N GLY A 39 20.10 -5.55 19.23
CA GLY A 39 18.73 -5.09 18.98
C GLY A 39 17.68 -6.19 19.00
N ASP A 40 17.95 -7.28 19.72
CA ASP A 40 16.99 -8.38 19.95
C ASP A 40 16.57 -9.11 18.67
N VAL A 41 17.53 -9.28 17.76
CA VAL A 41 17.38 -9.96 16.48
C VAL A 41 18.12 -11.30 16.51
N VAL A 42 17.42 -12.35 16.09
CA VAL A 42 18.00 -13.69 15.92
C VAL A 42 18.02 -14.03 14.44
N GLU A 43 19.23 -14.24 13.92
CA GLU A 43 19.40 -14.82 12.59
C GLU A 43 19.25 -16.33 12.70
N TRP A 44 18.32 -16.88 11.97
CA TRP A 44 18.14 -18.30 11.81
C TRP A 44 18.69 -18.72 10.45
N THR A 45 19.48 -19.77 10.45
CA THR A 45 19.99 -20.40 9.24
C THR A 45 19.73 -21.90 9.33
N CYS A 46 19.31 -22.52 8.23
CA CYS A 46 19.24 -23.95 8.18
C CYS A 46 19.83 -24.51 6.89
N GLN A 47 20.27 -25.76 6.96
CA GLN A 47 20.73 -26.54 5.81
C GLN A 47 19.91 -27.81 5.69
N THR A 48 19.47 -28.13 4.47
CA THR A 48 18.77 -29.39 4.17
C THR A 48 19.72 -30.59 4.31
N ALA A 49 19.28 -31.63 5.02
CA ALA A 49 20.02 -32.88 5.17
C ALA A 49 19.92 -33.80 3.96
N LYS A 50 18.80 -33.74 3.24
CA LYS A 50 18.47 -34.57 2.08
C LYS A 50 17.79 -33.78 0.98
N GLU A 51 17.64 -34.38 -0.19
CA GLU A 51 16.82 -33.79 -1.27
C GLU A 51 15.35 -33.74 -0.83
N THR A 52 14.70 -32.60 -1.09
CA THR A 52 13.29 -32.36 -0.73
C THR A 52 12.59 -31.48 -1.76
N ASP A 53 11.28 -31.60 -1.88
CA ASP A 53 10.48 -30.77 -2.78
C ASP A 53 10.25 -29.36 -2.19
N HIS A 54 10.18 -29.25 -0.86
CA HIS A 54 10.01 -27.99 -0.16
C HIS A 54 10.73 -27.98 1.19
N MET A 55 10.99 -26.80 1.70
CA MET A 55 11.54 -26.55 3.02
C MET A 55 10.65 -25.52 3.73
N CYS A 56 10.31 -25.78 4.97
CA CYS A 56 9.50 -24.90 5.78
C CYS A 56 10.12 -24.72 7.16
N MET A 57 10.34 -23.48 7.57
CA MET A 57 10.59 -23.13 8.96
C MET A 57 9.28 -22.78 9.64
N GLU A 58 8.98 -23.41 10.75
CA GLU A 58 7.82 -23.11 11.59
C GLU A 58 8.27 -22.63 12.95
N LEU A 59 7.77 -21.47 13.36
CA LEU A 59 7.98 -20.88 14.66
C LEU A 59 6.61 -20.62 15.30
N GLU A 60 6.39 -21.21 16.48
CA GLU A 60 5.14 -21.07 17.21
C GLU A 60 5.32 -20.12 18.39
N ASP A 61 4.37 -19.20 18.58
CA ASP A 61 4.31 -18.36 19.77
C ASP A 61 4.14 -19.19 21.04
N CYS A 62 4.76 -18.76 22.13
CA CYS A 62 4.47 -19.29 23.45
C CYS A 62 3.43 -18.44 24.23
N PHE A 63 2.99 -17.33 23.67
CA PHE A 63 1.97 -16.43 24.23
C PHE A 63 0.67 -16.46 23.38
N GLU A 64 -0.40 -15.90 23.94
CA GLU A 64 -1.65 -15.71 23.21
C GLU A 64 -1.51 -14.52 22.25
N ALA A 65 -1.67 -14.77 20.95
CA ALA A 65 -1.66 -13.73 19.94
C ALA A 65 -2.98 -12.95 19.99
N LYS A 66 -2.91 -11.66 20.28
CA LYS A 66 -4.05 -10.73 20.28
C LYS A 66 -4.26 -10.11 18.91
N HIS A 67 -3.17 -9.86 18.22
CA HIS A 67 -3.14 -9.28 16.88
C HIS A 67 -2.12 -10.03 16.04
N ILE A 68 -2.43 -10.21 14.75
CA ILE A 68 -1.49 -10.72 13.76
C ILE A 68 -1.47 -9.79 12.56
N VAL A 69 -0.28 -9.67 11.95
CA VAL A 69 -0.06 -8.84 10.77
C VAL A 69 0.78 -9.60 9.76
N VAL A 70 0.34 -9.60 8.51
CA VAL A 70 1.18 -9.95 7.37
C VAL A 70 1.38 -8.66 6.56
N PRO A 71 2.53 -7.98 6.69
CA PRO A 71 2.74 -6.65 6.12
C PRO A 71 2.45 -6.59 4.62
N ALA A 72 1.63 -5.63 4.20
CA ALA A 72 1.06 -5.42 2.86
C ALA A 72 -0.04 -6.40 2.43
N VAL A 73 -0.35 -7.43 3.23
CA VAL A 73 -1.44 -8.39 2.95
C VAL A 73 -2.57 -8.26 3.96
N SER A 74 -2.25 -8.32 5.24
CA SER A 74 -3.20 -8.22 6.33
C SER A 74 -2.65 -7.28 7.40
N TYR A 75 -3.49 -6.37 7.87
CA TYR A 75 -3.12 -5.35 8.84
C TYR A 75 -3.78 -5.62 10.19
N ASP A 76 -3.18 -5.05 11.23
CA ASP A 76 -3.69 -5.12 12.59
C ASP A 76 -5.16 -4.68 12.66
N GLN A 77 -5.98 -5.45 13.39
CA GLN A 77 -7.44 -5.27 13.49
C GLN A 77 -8.17 -5.30 12.14
N ASN A 78 -7.56 -5.82 11.10
CA ASN A 78 -8.21 -6.04 9.83
C ASN A 78 -9.47 -6.90 10.05
N PRO A 79 -10.65 -6.50 9.52
CA PRO A 79 -11.89 -7.28 9.62
C PRO A 79 -11.90 -8.57 8.79
N TRP A 80 -10.79 -8.97 8.23
CA TRP A 80 -10.61 -10.25 7.55
C TRP A 80 -11.09 -11.38 8.44
N GLY A 81 -12.16 -12.02 8.03
CA GLY A 81 -12.81 -13.04 8.83
C GLY A 81 -13.55 -12.50 10.06
N LYS A 82 -13.92 -11.22 10.12
CA LYS A 82 -14.61 -10.64 11.27
C LYS A 82 -15.95 -11.29 11.58
N ASP A 83 -16.67 -11.72 10.56
CA ASP A 83 -17.93 -12.45 10.67
C ASP A 83 -17.73 -13.95 10.64
N HIS A 84 -16.48 -14.41 10.59
CA HIS A 84 -16.05 -15.79 10.70
C HIS A 84 -15.11 -15.91 11.88
N GLU A 85 -15.07 -17.10 12.49
CA GLU A 85 -14.04 -17.41 13.45
C GLU A 85 -12.67 -17.20 12.79
N TYR A 86 -11.92 -16.21 13.27
CA TYR A 86 -10.63 -15.88 12.68
C TYR A 86 -9.61 -16.95 13.02
N LYS A 87 -9.36 -17.83 12.10
CA LYS A 87 -8.43 -18.96 12.23
C LYS A 87 -7.02 -18.64 11.72
N GLY A 88 -6.73 -17.37 11.52
CA GLY A 88 -5.56 -16.93 10.81
C GLY A 88 -5.85 -16.76 9.33
N LEU A 89 -4.81 -16.71 8.53
CA LEU A 89 -4.94 -16.60 7.08
C LEU A 89 -4.96 -17.99 6.47
N GLU A 90 -6.15 -18.62 6.44
CA GLU A 90 -6.32 -19.96 5.89
C GLU A 90 -7.57 -20.04 5.00
N LYS A 91 -7.57 -21.02 4.13
CA LYS A 91 -8.73 -21.43 3.35
C LYS A 91 -8.88 -22.95 3.43
N ASP A 92 -10.05 -23.41 3.84
CA ASP A 92 -10.36 -24.85 3.94
C ASP A 92 -9.37 -25.63 4.84
N GLY A 93 -8.86 -24.98 5.90
CA GLY A 93 -7.88 -25.55 6.81
C GLY A 93 -6.43 -25.53 6.29
N ILE A 94 -6.17 -24.93 5.14
CA ILE A 94 -4.84 -24.79 4.54
C ILE A 94 -4.36 -23.37 4.75
N PRO A 95 -3.27 -23.12 5.51
CA PRO A 95 -2.72 -21.80 5.68
C PRO A 95 -2.25 -21.19 4.35
N TYR A 96 -2.58 -19.92 4.11
CA TYR A 96 -2.06 -19.20 2.96
C TYR A 96 -0.54 -19.06 3.03
N SER A 97 0.12 -19.34 1.92
CA SER A 97 1.51 -18.98 1.69
C SER A 97 1.53 -17.82 0.70
N PHE A 98 2.06 -16.68 1.15
CA PHE A 98 2.14 -15.46 0.35
C PHE A 98 3.52 -15.35 -0.28
N ALA A 99 3.58 -15.26 -1.60
CA ALA A 99 4.82 -15.04 -2.33
C ALA A 99 5.56 -13.79 -1.82
N TYR A 100 6.89 -13.81 -1.86
CA TYR A 100 7.72 -12.76 -1.24
C TYR A 100 7.38 -11.34 -1.70
N HIS A 101 6.96 -11.16 -2.93
CA HIS A 101 6.59 -9.86 -3.51
C HIS A 101 5.21 -9.35 -3.06
N ARG A 102 4.41 -10.18 -2.38
CA ARG A 102 3.11 -9.80 -1.79
C ARG A 102 3.27 -9.13 -0.44
N THR A 103 4.36 -9.41 0.26
CA THR A 103 4.64 -8.87 1.60
C THR A 103 5.62 -7.69 1.52
N ALA A 104 5.51 -6.74 2.45
CA ALA A 104 6.39 -5.57 2.48
C ALA A 104 7.86 -5.94 2.75
N VAL A 105 8.09 -7.07 3.40
CA VAL A 105 9.40 -7.69 3.60
C VAL A 105 9.23 -9.17 3.26
N PRO A 106 10.17 -9.81 2.53
CA PRO A 106 10.04 -11.19 2.11
C PRO A 106 9.69 -12.15 3.26
N GLY A 107 8.59 -12.88 3.11
CA GLY A 107 8.11 -13.83 4.10
C GLY A 107 7.62 -13.24 5.42
N ALA A 108 7.45 -11.92 5.53
CA ALA A 108 7.16 -11.27 6.80
C ALA A 108 5.81 -11.68 7.40
N THR A 109 5.86 -12.04 8.68
CA THR A 109 4.69 -12.32 9.52
C THR A 109 4.94 -11.78 10.94
N VAL A 110 3.91 -11.24 11.57
CA VAL A 110 4.00 -10.58 12.88
C VAL A 110 2.89 -11.02 13.79
N SER A 111 3.21 -11.34 15.06
CA SER A 111 2.24 -11.56 16.12
C SER A 111 2.49 -10.61 17.29
N LYS A 112 1.41 -10.14 17.91
CA LYS A 112 1.46 -9.26 19.08
C LYS A 112 0.59 -9.84 20.19
N GLY A 113 1.18 -10.02 21.36
CA GLY A 113 0.49 -10.34 22.61
C GLY A 113 0.29 -9.09 23.47
N ASN A 114 0.08 -9.27 24.77
CA ASN A 114 -0.10 -8.14 25.70
C ASN A 114 1.22 -7.43 26.06
N ARG A 115 2.35 -8.16 26.11
CA ARG A 115 3.65 -7.68 26.59
C ARG A 115 4.83 -8.19 25.76
N VAL A 116 4.54 -8.85 24.66
CA VAL A 116 5.55 -9.42 23.79
C VAL A 116 5.02 -9.41 22.38
N SER A 117 5.89 -9.14 21.44
CA SER A 117 5.62 -9.31 20.02
C SER A 117 6.77 -10.00 19.34
N LEU A 118 6.47 -10.61 18.21
CA LEU A 118 7.37 -11.38 17.41
C LEU A 118 7.14 -11.09 15.94
N ALA A 119 8.23 -10.90 15.20
CA ALA A 119 8.19 -10.79 13.76
C ALA A 119 9.20 -11.76 13.15
N VAL A 120 8.83 -12.37 12.03
CA VAL A 120 9.68 -13.29 11.27
C VAL A 120 9.75 -12.79 9.84
N CYS A 121 10.92 -12.84 9.22
CA CYS A 121 11.06 -12.59 7.80
C CYS A 121 12.25 -13.38 7.22
N SER A 122 12.33 -13.44 5.88
CA SER A 122 13.43 -14.06 5.17
C SER A 122 14.45 -13.04 4.68
N SER A 123 15.65 -13.51 4.41
CA SER A 123 16.68 -12.72 3.72
C SER A 123 16.52 -12.71 2.21
N ASP A 124 15.65 -13.56 1.67
CA ASP A 124 15.53 -13.86 0.24
C ASP A 124 14.06 -14.07 -0.19
N THR A 125 13.82 -14.90 -1.17
CA THR A 125 12.52 -15.14 -1.81
C THR A 125 11.62 -16.13 -1.08
N ALA A 126 11.69 -16.28 0.25
CA ALA A 126 10.75 -17.14 0.98
C ALA A 126 9.33 -16.61 0.93
N SER A 127 8.37 -17.49 0.77
CA SER A 127 6.96 -17.18 1.03
C SER A 127 6.70 -17.12 2.52
N GLY A 128 5.88 -16.14 2.94
CA GLY A 128 5.37 -16.03 4.29
C GLY A 128 4.04 -16.75 4.47
N SER A 129 3.82 -17.35 5.62
CA SER A 129 2.55 -17.95 6.00
C SER A 129 2.31 -17.78 7.50
N MET A 130 1.06 -17.63 7.90
CA MET A 130 0.70 -17.49 9.32
C MET A 130 -0.71 -18.03 9.57
N PHE A 131 -0.89 -18.71 10.69
CA PHE A 131 -2.20 -19.14 11.15
C PHE A 131 -2.27 -19.18 12.67
N ILE A 132 -3.48 -19.25 13.22
CA ILE A 132 -3.71 -19.34 14.66
C ILE A 132 -4.05 -20.77 15.05
N GLN A 133 -3.32 -21.30 16.03
CA GLN A 133 -3.60 -22.60 16.63
C GLN A 133 -3.62 -22.46 18.15
N ASN A 134 -4.73 -22.84 18.79
CA ASN A 134 -4.90 -22.70 20.25
C ASN A 134 -4.56 -21.31 20.78
N LYS A 135 -5.05 -20.26 20.10
CA LYS A 135 -4.78 -18.83 20.38
C LYS A 135 -3.32 -18.39 20.22
N LYS A 136 -2.46 -19.21 19.67
CA LYS A 136 -1.06 -18.92 19.41
C LYS A 136 -0.84 -18.78 17.91
N ALA A 137 -0.03 -17.83 17.51
CA ALA A 137 0.37 -17.73 16.12
C ALA A 137 1.43 -18.77 15.77
N VAL A 138 1.33 -19.30 14.58
CA VAL A 138 2.38 -20.11 13.96
C VAL A 138 2.85 -19.37 12.72
N HIS A 139 4.10 -18.96 12.75
CA HIS A 139 4.79 -18.28 11.64
C HIS A 139 5.49 -19.31 10.78
N ARG A 140 5.43 -19.14 9.46
CA ARG A 140 6.10 -20.05 8.52
C ARG A 140 6.87 -19.26 7.47
N LEU A 141 8.09 -19.71 7.19
CA LEU A 141 8.83 -19.37 5.98
C LEU A 141 8.89 -20.61 5.10
N VAL A 142 8.53 -20.46 3.84
CA VAL A 142 8.40 -21.59 2.89
C VAL A 142 9.29 -21.36 1.68
N TRP A 143 10.07 -22.36 1.32
CA TRP A 143 10.89 -22.43 0.11
C TRP A 143 10.60 -23.72 -0.68
N PRO A 144 10.66 -23.69 -2.00
CA PRO A 144 10.78 -22.52 -2.88
C PRO A 144 9.59 -21.58 -2.70
N GLU A 145 9.72 -20.36 -3.22
CA GLU A 145 8.62 -19.42 -3.25
C GLU A 145 7.35 -20.05 -3.84
N THR A 146 6.23 -19.86 -3.17
CA THR A 146 4.92 -20.37 -3.61
C THR A 146 3.80 -19.45 -3.13
N GLU A 147 2.65 -19.48 -3.81
CA GLU A 147 1.42 -18.85 -3.35
C GLU A 147 0.31 -19.92 -3.37
N SER A 148 -0.13 -20.35 -2.19
CA SER A 148 -1.07 -21.45 -2.05
C SER A 148 -1.86 -21.35 -0.73
N PRO A 149 -3.18 -21.65 -0.70
CA PRO A 149 -4.02 -21.79 -1.90
C PRO A 149 -4.04 -20.48 -2.68
N GLN A 150 -4.33 -20.52 -3.96
CA GLN A 150 -4.34 -19.34 -4.82
C GLN A 150 -5.24 -18.25 -4.24
N TYR A 151 -4.67 -17.06 -4.05
CA TYR A 151 -5.29 -15.96 -3.35
C TYR A 151 -5.50 -14.76 -4.29
N LEU A 152 -6.63 -14.11 -4.16
CA LEU A 152 -7.04 -12.84 -4.78
C LEU A 152 -7.32 -12.89 -6.27
N MET A 153 -6.35 -12.88 -7.14
CA MET A 153 -6.59 -12.77 -8.58
C MET A 153 -6.02 -13.98 -9.28
N ALA A 154 -6.90 -14.75 -9.91
CA ALA A 154 -6.53 -15.97 -10.60
C ALA A 154 -5.37 -15.81 -11.60
N ASP A 155 -5.26 -14.62 -12.19
CA ASP A 155 -4.27 -14.32 -13.21
C ASP A 155 -2.93 -13.82 -12.66
N CYS A 156 -2.82 -13.63 -11.35
CA CYS A 156 -1.64 -13.09 -10.68
C CYS A 156 -1.00 -14.10 -9.73
N PHE A 157 -0.90 -15.33 -10.13
CA PHE A 157 -0.28 -16.38 -9.34
C PHE A 157 1.16 -16.65 -9.76
N MET A 158 1.93 -17.18 -8.82
CA MET A 158 3.25 -17.71 -9.12
C MET A 158 3.11 -19.05 -9.86
N PRO A 159 3.92 -19.31 -10.88
CA PRO A 159 3.95 -20.63 -11.49
C PRO A 159 4.32 -21.67 -10.45
N GLU A 160 3.75 -22.87 -10.60
CA GLU A 160 4.09 -24.00 -9.75
C GLU A 160 5.58 -24.29 -9.87
N TYR A 161 6.26 -24.36 -8.74
CA TYR A 161 7.67 -24.70 -8.72
C TYR A 161 7.84 -26.19 -9.02
N ILE A 162 8.55 -26.49 -10.09
CA ILE A 162 8.89 -27.85 -10.48
C ILE A 162 10.39 -28.03 -10.31
N GLY A 163 10.78 -28.73 -9.26
CA GLY A 163 12.18 -28.99 -8.98
C GLY A 163 12.37 -29.48 -7.55
N LYS A 164 13.61 -29.80 -7.22
CA LYS A 164 13.97 -30.28 -5.90
C LYS A 164 15.07 -29.44 -5.28
N ILE A 165 14.95 -29.18 -4.01
CA ILE A 165 15.98 -28.58 -3.20
C ILE A 165 17.05 -29.64 -2.95
N LYS A 166 18.28 -29.38 -3.35
CA LYS A 166 19.42 -30.29 -3.18
C LYS A 166 19.84 -30.36 -1.69
N PRO A 167 20.50 -31.45 -1.27
CA PRO A 167 21.14 -31.50 0.05
C PRO A 167 22.12 -30.34 0.23
N ARG A 168 22.22 -29.84 1.46
CA ARG A 168 23.10 -28.73 1.88
C ARG A 168 22.75 -27.36 1.26
N CYS A 169 21.55 -27.21 0.70
CA CYS A 169 21.04 -25.88 0.43
C CYS A 169 20.83 -25.14 1.74
N GLU A 170 21.29 -23.90 1.77
CA GLU A 170 21.17 -23.03 2.94
C GLU A 170 20.02 -22.04 2.74
N PHE A 171 19.22 -21.87 3.79
CA PHE A 171 18.13 -20.92 3.89
C PHE A 171 18.32 -20.06 5.13
N LYS A 172 17.93 -18.80 5.03
CA LYS A 172 18.17 -17.81 6.09
C LYS A 172 16.94 -16.96 6.33
N GLY A 173 16.67 -16.68 7.61
CA GLY A 173 15.63 -15.76 8.04
C GLY A 173 16.04 -15.01 9.30
N TRP A 174 15.24 -14.05 9.68
CA TRP A 174 15.39 -13.30 10.92
C TRP A 174 14.14 -13.39 11.77
N ILE A 175 14.36 -13.46 13.08
CA ILE A 175 13.34 -13.46 14.11
C ILE A 175 13.61 -12.23 14.99
N PHE A 176 12.60 -11.39 15.14
CA PHE A 176 12.63 -10.16 15.93
C PHE A 176 11.75 -10.33 17.15
N PHE A 177 12.28 -10.01 18.31
CA PHE A 177 11.54 -10.04 19.56
C PHE A 177 11.38 -8.64 20.13
N SER A 178 10.27 -8.39 20.82
CA SER A 178 10.07 -7.15 21.56
C SER A 178 9.19 -7.36 22.79
N ASP A 179 9.53 -6.68 23.88
CA ASP A 179 8.73 -6.54 25.08
C ASP A 179 7.88 -5.24 25.08
N GLN A 180 7.89 -4.49 23.95
CA GLN A 180 7.13 -3.26 23.72
C GLN A 180 6.07 -3.39 22.61
N CYS A 181 5.81 -4.60 22.13
CA CYS A 181 4.88 -4.88 21.03
C CYS A 181 5.20 -4.15 19.71
N ASP A 182 6.46 -3.87 19.43
CA ASP A 182 6.98 -3.16 18.25
C ASP A 182 7.93 -4.01 17.38
N ALA A 183 7.81 -5.34 17.41
CA ALA A 183 8.67 -6.23 16.64
C ALA A 183 8.58 -5.99 15.12
N ASP A 184 7.43 -5.56 14.61
CA ASP A 184 7.21 -5.13 13.23
C ASP A 184 8.06 -3.90 12.87
N GLU A 185 8.09 -2.87 13.72
CA GLU A 185 8.92 -1.68 13.51
C GLU A 185 10.40 -2.03 13.54
N LYS A 186 10.83 -2.86 14.50
CA LYS A 186 12.20 -3.34 14.58
C LYS A 186 12.61 -4.10 13.32
N MET A 187 11.77 -5.00 12.83
CA MET A 187 11.99 -5.73 11.59
C MET A 187 12.15 -4.78 10.40
N MET A 188 11.20 -3.85 10.22
CA MET A 188 11.22 -2.91 9.10
C MET A 188 12.48 -2.03 9.14
N LEU A 189 12.84 -1.49 10.30
CA LEU A 189 14.05 -0.66 10.46
C LEU A 189 15.33 -1.46 10.21
N TYR A 190 15.41 -2.71 10.69
CA TYR A 190 16.56 -3.57 10.47
C TYR A 190 16.76 -3.86 8.98
N ILE A 191 15.72 -4.33 8.31
CA ILE A 191 15.75 -4.67 6.88
C ILE A 191 16.07 -3.43 6.04
N TRP A 192 15.45 -2.29 6.37
CA TRP A 192 15.72 -1.03 5.69
C TRP A 192 17.20 -0.62 5.83
N LYS A 193 17.75 -0.67 7.04
CA LYS A 193 19.18 -0.37 7.29
C LYS A 193 20.12 -1.30 6.54
N GLN A 194 19.79 -2.59 6.41
CA GLN A 194 20.59 -3.54 5.64
C GLN A 194 20.56 -3.24 4.14
N ASN A 195 19.45 -2.78 3.63
CA ASN A 195 19.22 -2.56 2.19
C ASN A 195 19.61 -1.16 1.73
N ILE A 196 19.46 -0.12 2.57
CA ILE A 196 19.78 1.26 2.17
C ILE A 196 21.23 1.43 1.70
N LYS A 197 22.15 0.65 2.26
CA LYS A 197 23.54 0.65 1.83
C LYS A 197 23.76 0.13 0.40
N ARG A 198 22.74 -0.54 -0.18
CA ARG A 198 22.76 -1.08 -1.54
C ARG A 198 22.07 -0.15 -2.54
N LEU A 199 21.37 0.88 -2.04
CA LEU A 199 20.70 1.85 -2.89
C LEU A 199 21.72 2.87 -3.41
N HIS A 200 22.37 2.52 -4.51
CA HIS A 200 23.19 3.44 -5.30
C HIS A 200 22.38 3.83 -6.54
N PRO A 201 21.75 5.01 -6.57
CA PRO A 201 21.03 5.45 -7.76
C PRO A 201 21.99 5.55 -8.93
N LYS A 202 21.68 4.83 -10.03
CA LYS A 202 22.52 4.83 -11.25
C LYS A 202 22.41 6.15 -12.00
N GLN A 203 21.35 6.91 -11.75
CA GLN A 203 21.06 8.16 -12.42
C GLN A 203 20.90 9.29 -11.39
N SER A 204 21.23 10.50 -11.80
CA SER A 204 20.97 11.67 -10.97
C SER A 204 19.47 11.97 -10.87
N ALA A 205 19.04 12.64 -9.80
CA ALA A 205 17.66 13.10 -9.66
C ALA A 205 17.25 14.01 -10.85
N GLN A 206 18.16 14.86 -11.32
CA GLN A 206 17.93 15.72 -12.48
C GLN A 206 17.68 14.90 -13.75
N THR A 207 18.48 13.87 -14.00
CA THR A 207 18.28 12.99 -15.17
C THR A 207 16.92 12.30 -15.12
N ILE A 208 16.51 11.81 -13.95
CA ILE A 208 15.20 11.16 -13.78
C ILE A 208 14.07 12.18 -13.98
N TRP A 209 14.24 13.41 -13.47
CA TRP A 209 13.30 14.49 -13.68
C TRP A 209 13.14 14.82 -15.17
N ASP A 210 14.23 15.01 -15.89
CA ASP A 210 14.21 15.33 -17.31
C ASP A 210 13.51 14.25 -18.13
N TRP A 211 13.80 12.98 -17.87
CA TRP A 211 13.12 11.87 -18.53
C TRP A 211 11.62 11.82 -18.21
N SER A 212 11.25 12.10 -16.97
CA SER A 212 9.84 12.12 -16.55
C SER A 212 9.06 13.26 -17.20
N VAL A 213 9.68 14.45 -17.34
CA VAL A 213 9.09 15.58 -18.05
C VAL A 213 8.91 15.25 -19.54
N GLU A 214 9.92 14.68 -20.19
CA GLU A 214 9.82 14.27 -21.60
C GLU A 214 8.77 13.16 -21.79
N TYR A 215 8.68 12.21 -20.87
CA TYR A 215 7.63 11.19 -20.88
C TYR A 215 6.24 11.81 -20.76
N ALA A 216 6.04 12.72 -19.82
CA ALA A 216 4.77 13.45 -19.66
C ALA A 216 4.38 14.20 -20.94
N LYS A 217 5.33 14.91 -21.57
CA LYS A 217 5.09 15.62 -22.84
C LYS A 217 4.69 14.69 -23.98
N LYS A 218 5.27 13.48 -24.04
CA LYS A 218 4.88 12.46 -25.03
C LYS A 218 3.49 11.90 -24.80
N LEU A 219 3.03 11.85 -23.55
CA LEU A 219 1.67 11.46 -23.21
C LEU A 219 0.62 12.52 -23.58
N TYR A 220 1.04 13.80 -23.67
CA TYR A 220 0.14 14.90 -23.99
C TYR A 220 -0.59 14.65 -25.31
N THR A 221 -1.91 14.88 -25.29
CA THR A 221 -2.79 14.77 -26.45
C THR A 221 -3.59 16.06 -26.57
N HIS A 222 -3.73 16.52 -27.81
CA HIS A 222 -4.62 17.61 -28.18
C HIS A 222 -5.48 17.10 -29.32
N ASP A 223 -6.76 16.90 -29.04
CA ASP A 223 -7.74 16.40 -29.99
C ASP A 223 -9.01 17.27 -29.90
N GLY A 224 -9.23 18.10 -30.91
CA GLY A 224 -10.27 19.13 -30.87
C GLY A 224 -10.10 20.07 -29.67
N GLU A 225 -11.06 20.08 -28.77
CA GLU A 225 -10.99 20.87 -27.52
C GLU A 225 -10.34 20.12 -26.35
N ILE A 226 -9.99 18.85 -26.53
CA ILE A 226 -9.43 18.01 -25.47
C ILE A 226 -7.94 18.30 -25.30
N HIS A 227 -7.57 18.70 -24.10
CA HIS A 227 -6.18 18.79 -23.66
C HIS A 227 -5.97 17.85 -22.47
N ALA A 228 -5.29 16.73 -22.70
CA ALA A 228 -5.13 15.72 -21.67
C ALA A 228 -3.82 14.95 -21.82
N PHE A 229 -3.41 14.25 -20.78
CA PHE A 229 -2.38 13.22 -20.86
C PHE A 229 -3.06 11.86 -20.99
N ASN A 230 -2.57 11.06 -21.95
CA ASN A 230 -2.97 9.67 -22.06
C ASN A 230 -2.47 8.88 -20.83
N ILE A 231 -3.16 7.82 -20.45
CA ILE A 231 -2.80 7.04 -19.25
C ILE A 231 -1.47 6.28 -19.37
N GLY A 232 -0.91 6.14 -20.52
CA GLY A 232 0.38 5.47 -20.69
C GLY A 232 0.61 4.97 -22.11
N PHE A 233 1.71 4.27 -22.25
CA PHE A 233 2.04 3.55 -23.47
C PHE A 233 1.87 2.04 -23.28
N ARG A 234 1.59 1.33 -24.36
CA ARG A 234 1.69 -0.11 -24.46
C ARG A 234 2.59 -0.49 -25.63
N TRP A 235 3.25 -1.62 -25.54
CA TRP A 235 3.97 -2.21 -26.66
C TRP A 235 2.98 -2.95 -27.55
N ASP A 236 2.91 -2.63 -28.83
CA ASP A 236 1.98 -3.26 -29.77
C ASP A 236 2.59 -4.44 -30.55
N GLY A 237 3.84 -4.75 -30.25
CA GLY A 237 4.65 -5.76 -30.96
C GLY A 237 5.75 -5.14 -31.82
N ASN A 238 5.66 -3.86 -32.15
CA ASN A 238 6.56 -3.12 -33.03
C ASN A 238 7.09 -1.85 -32.35
N GLU A 239 6.20 -1.07 -31.74
CA GLU A 239 6.54 0.21 -31.13
C GLU A 239 5.70 0.51 -29.88
N TRP A 240 6.09 1.55 -29.16
CA TRP A 240 5.35 2.07 -28.02
C TRP A 240 4.24 3.01 -28.48
N VAL A 241 2.98 2.57 -28.40
CA VAL A 241 1.79 3.34 -28.75
C VAL A 241 1.03 3.81 -27.52
N LYS A 242 0.33 4.94 -27.62
CA LYS A 242 -0.57 5.41 -26.55
C LYS A 242 -1.70 4.40 -26.35
N ARG A 243 -2.10 4.20 -25.11
CA ARG A 243 -3.23 3.33 -24.78
C ARG A 243 -4.55 3.96 -25.25
N GLU A 244 -5.44 3.14 -25.74
CA GLU A 244 -6.75 3.59 -26.20
C GLU A 244 -7.84 3.36 -25.19
N GLU A 245 -7.66 2.37 -24.33
CA GLU A 245 -8.57 2.08 -23.22
C GLU A 245 -8.38 3.12 -22.12
N MET A 246 -9.48 3.56 -21.48
CA MET A 246 -9.46 4.52 -20.36
C MET A 246 -8.55 5.73 -20.62
N LYS A 247 -8.73 6.38 -21.76
CA LYS A 247 -7.78 7.37 -22.29
C LYS A 247 -7.38 8.47 -21.31
N TYR A 248 -8.33 8.98 -20.54
CA TYR A 248 -8.08 10.16 -19.73
C TYR A 248 -8.70 10.01 -18.35
N GLU A 249 -7.88 10.06 -17.31
CA GLU A 249 -8.27 10.09 -15.92
C GLU A 249 -7.60 11.26 -15.21
N ILE A 250 -8.35 11.95 -14.33
CA ILE A 250 -7.83 13.17 -13.68
C ILE A 250 -6.81 12.87 -12.59
N GLY A 251 -7.02 11.83 -11.80
CA GLY A 251 -6.30 11.63 -10.54
C GLY A 251 -5.64 10.28 -10.34
N TRP A 252 -6.19 9.20 -10.83
CA TRP A 252 -5.64 7.86 -10.67
C TRP A 252 -4.24 7.77 -11.28
N CYS A 253 -3.34 7.04 -10.61
CA CYS A 253 -1.97 6.84 -11.07
C CYS A 253 -1.21 8.14 -11.39
N GLY A 254 -1.60 9.24 -10.81
CA GLY A 254 -0.92 10.53 -10.94
C GLY A 254 -1.01 11.16 -12.32
N GLN A 255 -2.07 10.88 -13.09
CA GLN A 255 -2.07 11.23 -14.49
C GLN A 255 -2.32 12.70 -14.79
N ASN A 256 -3.54 13.09 -15.11
CA ASN A 256 -3.74 14.40 -15.73
C ASN A 256 -3.41 15.55 -14.78
N ALA A 257 -3.96 15.57 -13.57
CA ALA A 257 -3.71 16.67 -12.63
C ALA A 257 -2.25 16.65 -12.13
N SER A 258 -1.72 15.49 -11.74
CA SER A 258 -0.35 15.39 -11.21
C SER A 258 0.72 15.69 -12.26
N LEU A 259 0.59 15.17 -13.49
CA LEU A 259 1.53 15.45 -14.57
C LEU A 259 1.48 16.93 -14.96
N ALA A 260 0.28 17.53 -15.00
CA ALA A 260 0.15 18.95 -15.27
C ALA A 260 0.84 19.81 -14.19
N VAL A 261 0.67 19.49 -12.91
CA VAL A 261 1.38 20.17 -11.81
C VAL A 261 2.88 19.98 -11.95
N SER A 262 3.36 18.79 -12.28
CA SER A 262 4.79 18.53 -12.50
C SER A 262 5.35 19.38 -13.64
N LEU A 263 4.59 19.62 -14.71
CA LEU A 263 5.00 20.52 -15.79
C LEU A 263 5.02 21.99 -15.36
N LEU A 264 4.17 22.43 -14.41
CA LEU A 264 4.27 23.75 -13.82
C LEU A 264 5.54 23.90 -12.98
N TYR A 265 5.94 22.86 -12.25
CA TYR A 265 7.22 22.82 -11.55
C TYR A 265 8.41 22.85 -12.51
N ASP A 266 8.35 22.12 -13.62
CA ASP A 266 9.39 22.18 -14.65
C ASP A 266 9.57 23.60 -15.22
N TYR A 267 8.47 24.29 -15.44
CA TYR A 267 8.56 25.71 -15.84
C TYR A 267 9.20 26.57 -14.75
N GLN A 268 8.84 26.39 -13.48
CA GLN A 268 9.43 27.14 -12.39
C GLN A 268 10.95 26.91 -12.27
N MET A 269 11.38 25.67 -12.40
CA MET A 269 12.77 25.26 -12.22
C MET A 269 13.64 25.56 -13.46
N ASN A 270 13.11 25.30 -14.64
CA ASN A 270 13.89 25.27 -15.89
C ASN A 270 13.46 26.34 -16.90
N GLY A 271 12.42 27.14 -16.62
CA GLY A 271 11.89 28.14 -17.54
C GLY A 271 11.22 27.57 -18.80
N ASN A 272 10.84 26.28 -18.77
CA ASN A 272 10.32 25.57 -19.93
C ASN A 272 8.90 26.00 -20.29
N LYS A 273 8.78 26.88 -21.29
CA LYS A 273 7.49 27.43 -21.73
C LYS A 273 6.53 26.40 -22.32
N ASP A 274 7.03 25.32 -22.92
CA ASP A 274 6.20 24.22 -23.44
C ASP A 274 5.55 23.45 -22.28
N SER A 275 6.29 23.20 -21.22
CA SER A 275 5.75 22.61 -19.98
C SER A 275 4.65 23.48 -19.37
N LEU A 276 4.87 24.78 -19.25
CA LEU A 276 3.85 25.72 -18.78
C LEU A 276 2.57 25.65 -19.64
N LYS A 277 2.74 25.74 -20.96
CA LYS A 277 1.63 25.73 -21.90
C LYS A 277 0.80 24.45 -21.80
N LYS A 278 1.44 23.28 -21.79
CA LYS A 278 0.77 21.98 -21.72
C LYS A 278 0.11 21.76 -20.33
N GLY A 279 0.83 22.08 -19.25
CA GLY A 279 0.29 21.96 -17.88
C GLY A 279 -0.97 22.80 -17.68
N LEU A 280 -0.95 24.08 -18.08
CA LEU A 280 -2.12 24.95 -18.00
C LEU A 280 -3.28 24.47 -18.89
N ALA A 281 -3.00 24.07 -20.13
CA ALA A 281 -4.02 23.61 -21.03
C ALA A 281 -4.79 22.39 -20.48
N VAL A 282 -4.08 21.42 -19.89
CA VAL A 282 -4.70 20.24 -19.29
C VAL A 282 -5.55 20.62 -18.06
N LEU A 283 -5.03 21.43 -17.15
CA LEU A 283 -5.75 21.85 -15.95
C LEU A 283 -6.97 22.73 -16.29
N ASP A 284 -6.82 23.64 -17.26
CA ASP A 284 -7.92 24.48 -17.73
C ASP A 284 -9.03 23.62 -18.37
N TRP A 285 -8.67 22.63 -19.20
CA TRP A 285 -9.63 21.73 -19.81
C TRP A 285 -10.39 20.89 -18.76
N TRP A 286 -9.68 20.24 -17.83
CA TRP A 286 -10.31 19.43 -16.79
C TRP A 286 -11.25 20.24 -15.92
N THR A 287 -10.84 21.43 -15.48
CA THR A 287 -11.65 22.24 -14.56
C THR A 287 -12.85 22.92 -15.23
N GLN A 288 -12.81 23.15 -16.55
CA GLN A 288 -13.84 23.91 -17.27
C GLN A 288 -14.70 23.05 -18.20
N LYS A 289 -14.14 22.00 -18.81
CA LYS A 289 -14.78 21.24 -19.89
C LYS A 289 -15.13 19.79 -19.52
N ALA A 290 -14.30 19.13 -18.73
CA ALA A 290 -14.53 17.74 -18.34
C ALA A 290 -15.55 17.65 -17.20
N ARG A 291 -16.79 18.06 -17.51
CA ARG A 291 -17.90 18.11 -16.54
C ARG A 291 -19.12 17.38 -17.06
N SER A 292 -19.91 16.84 -16.12
CA SER A 292 -21.24 16.30 -16.43
C SER A 292 -22.21 17.43 -16.82
N LYS A 293 -23.41 17.06 -17.29
CA LYS A 293 -24.49 18.03 -17.57
C LYS A 293 -24.93 18.78 -16.33
N GLU A 294 -24.81 18.18 -15.17
CA GLU A 294 -25.10 18.72 -13.85
C GLU A 294 -23.95 19.61 -13.30
N GLY A 295 -22.87 19.75 -14.06
CA GLY A 295 -21.69 20.54 -13.70
C GLY A 295 -20.68 19.83 -12.81
N LEU A 296 -20.86 18.54 -12.50
CA LEU A 296 -19.93 17.76 -11.68
C LEU A 296 -18.65 17.49 -12.44
N LEU A 297 -17.50 17.56 -11.73
CA LEU A 297 -16.21 17.25 -12.30
C LEU A 297 -16.12 15.75 -12.59
N LEU A 298 -15.85 15.40 -13.83
CA LEU A 298 -15.65 14.00 -14.22
C LEU A 298 -14.26 13.52 -13.79
N THR A 299 -14.18 12.32 -13.25
CA THR A 299 -12.90 11.72 -12.87
C THR A 299 -12.28 10.95 -14.02
N ARG A 300 -13.10 10.44 -14.91
CA ARG A 300 -12.72 9.78 -16.15
C ARG A 300 -13.49 10.41 -17.30
N TYR A 301 -12.81 10.82 -18.32
CA TYR A 301 -13.41 11.36 -19.52
C TYR A 301 -13.47 10.30 -20.61
N ASP A 302 -14.62 9.67 -20.70
CA ASP A 302 -15.00 8.74 -21.74
C ASP A 302 -16.46 9.11 -22.14
N PRO A 303 -16.78 9.29 -23.42
CA PRO A 303 -18.13 9.62 -23.84
C PRO A 303 -19.19 8.58 -23.42
N GLU A 304 -18.80 7.31 -23.33
CA GLU A 304 -19.72 6.20 -23.12
C GLU A 304 -19.77 5.73 -21.66
N ASP A 305 -18.66 5.82 -20.91
CA ASP A 305 -18.56 5.28 -19.56
C ASP A 305 -17.76 6.23 -18.65
N SER A 306 -18.44 7.24 -18.13
CA SER A 306 -17.82 8.19 -17.19
C SER A 306 -18.46 8.07 -15.83
N LEU A 307 -17.77 7.42 -14.91
CA LEU A 307 -18.08 7.43 -13.49
C LEU A 307 -17.32 8.56 -12.80
N ILE A 308 -17.85 8.98 -11.65
CA ILE A 308 -17.17 9.84 -10.69
C ILE A 308 -16.73 8.92 -9.54
N ASP A 309 -15.44 8.79 -9.29
CA ASP A 309 -14.95 7.95 -8.20
C ASP A 309 -14.18 8.75 -7.14
N ALA A 310 -14.28 8.30 -5.90
CA ALA A 310 -13.72 8.99 -4.74
C ALA A 310 -12.18 9.05 -4.77
N CYS A 311 -11.50 8.02 -5.29
CA CYS A 311 -10.03 7.99 -5.37
C CYS A 311 -9.52 9.08 -6.30
N ASN A 312 -10.05 9.14 -7.53
CA ASN A 312 -9.69 10.16 -8.51
C ASN A 312 -10.06 11.57 -8.05
N LEU A 313 -11.26 11.76 -7.46
CA LEU A 313 -11.66 13.06 -6.90
C LEU A 313 -10.72 13.51 -5.78
N GLY A 314 -10.38 12.60 -4.86
CA GLY A 314 -9.50 12.92 -3.74
C GLY A 314 -8.11 13.34 -4.20
N THR A 315 -7.52 12.57 -5.12
CA THR A 315 -6.22 12.90 -5.71
C THR A 315 -6.29 14.21 -6.50
N ALA A 316 -7.31 14.38 -7.33
CA ALA A 316 -7.50 15.60 -8.12
C ALA A 316 -7.67 16.84 -7.24
N GLY A 317 -8.47 16.75 -6.17
CA GLY A 317 -8.67 17.85 -5.23
C GLY A 317 -7.35 18.35 -4.63
N CYS A 318 -6.49 17.43 -4.21
CA CYS A 318 -5.14 17.77 -3.72
C CYS A 318 -4.29 18.45 -4.80
N GLN A 319 -4.27 17.88 -6.00
CA GLN A 319 -3.45 18.39 -7.11
C GLN A 319 -3.95 19.73 -7.64
N LEU A 320 -5.25 20.00 -7.62
CA LEU A 320 -5.81 21.29 -8.02
C LEU A 320 -5.48 22.41 -7.02
N ILE A 321 -5.45 22.11 -5.70
CA ILE A 321 -4.95 23.07 -4.70
C ILE A 321 -3.48 23.36 -4.96
N GLU A 322 -2.67 22.35 -5.19
CA GLU A 322 -1.25 22.49 -5.49
C GLU A 322 -1.01 23.23 -6.80
N ALA A 323 -1.80 22.95 -7.85
CA ALA A 323 -1.78 23.70 -9.12
C ALA A 323 -2.07 25.19 -8.93
N TYR A 324 -3.08 25.51 -8.10
CA TYR A 324 -3.40 26.88 -7.75
C TYR A 324 -2.20 27.57 -7.05
N GLU A 325 -1.62 26.93 -6.05
CA GLU A 325 -0.46 27.46 -5.33
C GLU A 325 0.77 27.61 -6.22
N GLN A 326 0.99 26.63 -7.11
CA GLN A 326 2.10 26.70 -8.05
C GLN A 326 1.90 27.83 -9.07
N CYS A 327 0.67 28.04 -9.54
CA CYS A 327 0.35 29.19 -10.39
C CYS A 327 0.60 30.53 -9.68
N GLU A 328 0.25 30.66 -8.38
CA GLU A 328 0.58 31.85 -7.59
C GLU A 328 2.10 32.08 -7.56
N ARG A 329 2.91 31.04 -7.31
CA ARG A 329 4.39 31.12 -7.24
C ARG A 329 5.02 31.58 -8.55
N ILE A 330 4.48 31.16 -9.69
CA ILE A 330 5.01 31.53 -11.02
C ILE A 330 4.33 32.78 -11.62
N GLY A 331 3.48 33.45 -10.85
CA GLY A 331 2.82 34.72 -11.28
C GLY A 331 1.70 34.52 -12.31
N VAL A 332 1.11 33.32 -12.39
CA VAL A 332 0.01 33.00 -13.30
C VAL A 332 -1.31 32.92 -12.53
N ARG A 333 -2.28 33.74 -12.86
CA ARG A 333 -3.59 33.74 -12.17
C ARG A 333 -4.49 32.63 -12.68
N ARG A 334 -4.86 31.65 -11.82
CA ARG A 334 -5.74 30.51 -12.12
C ARG A 334 -6.61 30.14 -10.92
N THR A 335 -7.49 31.06 -10.49
CA THR A 335 -8.39 30.85 -9.33
C THR A 335 -9.37 29.69 -9.52
N GLN A 336 -9.69 29.33 -10.77
CA GLN A 336 -10.58 28.22 -11.11
C GLN A 336 -10.07 26.87 -10.59
N TYR A 337 -8.77 26.67 -10.40
CA TYR A 337 -8.23 25.44 -9.84
C TYR A 337 -8.62 25.26 -8.37
N LEU A 338 -8.48 26.31 -7.56
CA LEU A 338 -8.96 26.31 -6.19
C LEU A 338 -10.50 26.17 -6.13
N THR A 339 -11.23 26.82 -7.01
CA THR A 339 -12.68 26.69 -7.10
C THR A 339 -13.08 25.24 -7.36
N ALA A 340 -12.48 24.57 -8.34
CA ALA A 340 -12.78 23.18 -8.66
C ALA A 340 -12.41 22.23 -7.49
N ALA A 341 -11.31 22.48 -6.79
CA ALA A 341 -10.96 21.72 -5.59
C ALA A 341 -11.98 21.89 -4.47
N LEU A 342 -12.49 23.11 -4.27
CA LEU A 342 -13.55 23.36 -3.28
C LEU A 342 -14.89 22.73 -3.68
N GLU A 343 -15.22 22.66 -4.96
CA GLU A 343 -16.40 21.93 -5.47
C GLU A 343 -16.30 20.43 -5.16
N ILE A 344 -15.11 19.82 -5.32
CA ILE A 344 -14.86 18.43 -4.91
C ILE A 344 -15.10 18.27 -3.40
N CYS A 345 -14.60 19.20 -2.58
CA CYS A 345 -14.81 19.16 -1.13
C CYS A 345 -16.31 19.33 -0.77
N ASP A 346 -17.00 20.24 -1.41
CA ASP A 346 -18.44 20.46 -1.19
C ASP A 346 -19.25 19.23 -1.62
N PHE A 347 -18.89 18.59 -2.73
CA PHE A 347 -19.48 17.32 -3.18
C PHE A 347 -19.25 16.20 -2.14
N ALA A 348 -18.03 16.03 -1.66
CA ALA A 348 -17.71 15.05 -0.63
C ALA A 348 -18.54 15.24 0.64
N MET A 349 -18.66 16.49 1.12
CA MET A 349 -19.46 16.81 2.30
C MET A 349 -20.96 16.59 2.08
N ALA A 350 -21.49 16.88 0.89
CA ALA A 350 -22.88 16.68 0.57
C ALA A 350 -23.27 15.20 0.52
N HIS A 351 -22.31 14.33 0.13
CA HIS A 351 -22.53 12.89 -0.02
C HIS A 351 -22.03 12.07 1.19
N GLN A 352 -21.57 12.73 2.25
CA GLN A 352 -21.22 12.04 3.48
C GLN A 352 -22.47 11.51 4.18
N ARG A 353 -22.44 10.22 4.50
CA ARG A 353 -23.52 9.52 5.21
C ARG A 353 -23.55 9.91 6.69
N LEU A 354 -24.65 9.60 7.36
CA LEU A 354 -24.83 9.85 8.80
C LEU A 354 -23.81 9.10 9.65
N ASP A 355 -23.36 7.94 9.19
CA ASP A 355 -22.30 7.14 9.83
C ASP A 355 -20.88 7.64 9.54
N GLY A 356 -20.74 8.74 8.80
CA GLY A 356 -19.47 9.32 8.38
C GLY A 356 -18.87 8.71 7.11
N GLY A 357 -19.43 7.63 6.60
CA GLY A 357 -18.96 6.97 5.39
C GLY A 357 -19.23 7.78 4.13
N ILE A 358 -18.46 7.54 3.10
CA ILE A 358 -18.63 8.12 1.76
C ILE A 358 -18.61 6.97 0.74
N ALA A 359 -19.47 7.05 -0.28
CA ALA A 359 -19.50 6.06 -1.34
C ALA A 359 -18.18 5.97 -2.11
N MET A 360 -17.95 4.85 -2.74
CA MET A 360 -16.77 4.60 -3.57
C MET A 360 -16.87 5.30 -4.92
N SER A 361 -18.09 5.32 -5.53
CA SER A 361 -18.30 5.95 -6.83
C SER A 361 -19.75 6.40 -7.04
N TRP A 362 -19.93 7.32 -7.98
CA TRP A 362 -21.20 7.91 -8.39
C TRP A 362 -21.36 7.90 -9.90
N ASN A 363 -22.60 7.91 -10.35
CA ASN A 363 -22.96 8.16 -11.72
C ASN A 363 -22.74 9.64 -12.08
N ARG A 364 -22.86 9.98 -13.37
CA ARG A 364 -22.69 11.36 -13.88
C ARG A 364 -23.68 12.36 -13.30
N ASP A 365 -24.85 11.90 -12.88
CA ASP A 365 -25.89 12.72 -12.24
C ASP A 365 -25.67 12.89 -10.72
N GLY A 366 -24.62 12.32 -10.17
CA GLY A 366 -24.31 12.35 -8.74
C GLY A 366 -25.03 11.27 -7.92
N SER A 367 -25.87 10.44 -8.51
CA SER A 367 -26.45 9.28 -7.81
C SER A 367 -25.37 8.24 -7.48
N VAL A 368 -25.53 7.56 -6.34
CA VAL A 368 -24.55 6.56 -5.90
C VAL A 368 -24.52 5.37 -6.87
N HIS A 369 -23.34 5.05 -7.38
CA HIS A 369 -23.08 3.85 -8.17
C HIS A 369 -22.60 2.70 -7.29
N THR A 370 -21.52 2.89 -6.53
CA THR A 370 -20.99 1.88 -5.60
C THR A 370 -20.88 2.48 -4.21
N LEU A 371 -21.68 1.95 -3.29
CA LEU A 371 -21.75 2.48 -1.92
C LEU A 371 -20.59 2.01 -1.04
N GLU A 372 -20.23 0.74 -1.13
CA GLU A 372 -19.26 0.08 -0.26
C GLU A 372 -17.83 0.21 -0.81
N GLY A 373 -16.87 0.43 0.08
CA GLY A 373 -15.45 0.48 -0.25
C GLY A 373 -14.67 1.50 0.58
N THR A 374 -13.35 1.48 0.45
CA THR A 374 -12.43 2.34 1.21
C THR A 374 -11.98 3.59 0.45
N ALA A 375 -12.36 3.71 -0.83
CA ALA A 375 -11.91 4.81 -1.68
C ALA A 375 -12.37 6.20 -1.19
N GLY A 376 -13.47 6.28 -0.44
CA GLY A 376 -13.92 7.52 0.21
C GLY A 376 -12.86 8.18 1.11
N ALA A 377 -11.91 7.40 1.63
CA ALA A 377 -10.80 7.92 2.44
C ALA A 377 -9.89 8.88 1.67
N PHE A 378 -9.78 8.76 0.35
CA PHE A 378 -9.00 9.70 -0.47
C PHE A 378 -9.52 11.14 -0.42
N LEU A 379 -10.80 11.34 -0.11
CA LEU A 379 -11.41 12.67 0.00
C LEU A 379 -11.04 13.43 1.27
N ILE A 380 -10.41 12.78 2.25
CA ILE A 380 -9.99 13.44 3.50
C ILE A 380 -8.88 14.45 3.25
N LEU A 381 -7.87 14.06 2.50
CA LEU A 381 -6.70 14.91 2.29
C LEU A 381 -7.05 16.23 1.58
N PRO A 382 -7.83 16.29 0.49
CA PRO A 382 -8.25 17.56 -0.09
C PRO A 382 -9.11 18.39 0.85
N LEU A 383 -9.95 17.80 1.71
CA LEU A 383 -10.70 18.53 2.74
C LEU A 383 -9.77 19.25 3.73
N VAL A 384 -8.73 18.56 4.20
CA VAL A 384 -7.72 19.14 5.11
C VAL A 384 -6.96 20.25 4.40
N LYS A 385 -6.42 20.01 3.20
CA LYS A 385 -5.69 21.04 2.43
C LYS A 385 -6.56 22.26 2.09
N ALA A 386 -7.82 22.03 1.73
CA ALA A 386 -8.78 23.11 1.46
C ALA A 386 -9.08 23.94 2.72
N PHE A 387 -9.18 23.28 3.90
CA PHE A 387 -9.31 23.98 5.17
C PHE A 387 -8.08 24.83 5.49
N GLU A 388 -6.89 24.26 5.40
CA GLU A 388 -5.62 24.96 5.62
C GLU A 388 -5.49 26.19 4.69
N LYS A 389 -5.91 26.05 3.43
CA LYS A 389 -5.83 27.15 2.46
C LYS A 389 -6.88 28.24 2.64
N THR A 390 -8.09 27.89 3.07
CA THR A 390 -9.24 28.84 3.06
C THR A 390 -9.76 29.19 4.44
N HIS A 391 -9.36 28.47 5.48
CA HIS A 391 -9.87 28.55 6.86
C HIS A 391 -11.41 28.44 6.97
N LYS A 392 -12.05 27.79 5.99
CA LYS A 392 -13.52 27.58 6.00
C LYS A 392 -13.85 26.44 6.98
N GLU A 393 -14.29 26.78 8.18
CA GLU A 393 -14.59 25.82 9.24
C GLU A 393 -15.62 24.74 8.85
N LYS A 394 -16.49 24.98 7.84
CA LYS A 394 -17.42 23.96 7.34
C LYS A 394 -16.70 22.69 6.84
N LEU A 395 -15.46 22.82 6.34
CA LEU A 395 -14.64 21.71 5.87
C LEU A 395 -14.11 20.83 7.02
N TYR A 396 -14.10 21.37 8.23
CA TYR A 396 -13.59 20.69 9.42
C TYR A 396 -14.69 20.22 10.39
N ARG A 397 -15.82 20.96 10.50
CA ARG A 397 -16.80 20.77 11.59
C ARG A 397 -17.77 19.61 11.43
N ARG A 398 -18.01 19.06 10.24
CA ARG A 398 -18.95 17.95 10.04
C ARG A 398 -18.49 16.62 10.65
N ASN A 399 -17.22 16.55 11.07
CA ASN A 399 -16.65 15.39 11.76
C ASN A 399 -16.99 15.31 13.27
N LYS A 400 -17.87 16.17 13.81
CA LYS A 400 -18.18 16.20 15.25
C LYS A 400 -19.35 15.30 15.71
N HIS A 401 -20.03 14.62 14.82
CA HIS A 401 -21.00 13.58 15.19
C HIS A 401 -20.35 12.19 15.13
N TYR A 402 -19.44 11.96 16.08
CA TYR A 402 -18.88 10.62 16.28
C TYR A 402 -19.78 9.82 17.22
N PRO A 403 -20.11 8.57 16.89
CA PRO A 403 -20.64 7.65 17.87
C PRO A 403 -19.59 7.41 18.97
N GLU A 404 -20.06 7.17 20.20
CA GLU A 404 -19.24 6.85 21.37
C GLU A 404 -18.21 5.75 21.07
N PRO A 405 -17.02 5.77 21.73
CA PRO A 405 -16.00 4.73 21.58
C PRO A 405 -16.58 3.35 21.85
N GLY A 406 -16.73 2.53 20.86
CA GLY A 406 -17.35 1.20 20.90
C GLY A 406 -18.36 0.93 19.79
N GLN A 407 -18.87 1.95 19.11
CA GLN A 407 -19.79 1.80 17.98
C GLN A 407 -19.11 1.95 16.60
N CYS A 408 -17.86 2.42 16.55
CA CYS A 408 -17.10 2.54 15.30
C CYS A 408 -16.54 1.19 14.88
N ARG A 409 -17.33 0.44 14.13
CA ARG A 409 -16.92 -0.89 13.65
C ARG A 409 -16.13 -0.90 12.35
N ASN A 410 -15.90 0.20 11.64
CA ASN A 410 -15.32 0.17 10.28
C ASN A 410 -14.50 1.39 9.82
N TYR A 411 -13.83 2.17 10.69
CA TYR A 411 -13.12 3.35 10.21
C TYR A 411 -11.67 3.46 10.70
N CYS A 412 -10.73 3.24 9.78
CA CYS A 412 -9.29 3.51 9.92
C CYS A 412 -8.91 5.00 10.03
N LEU A 413 -9.84 5.90 10.36
CA LEU A 413 -9.60 7.34 10.28
C LEU A 413 -9.13 7.99 11.58
N TYR A 414 -9.15 7.25 12.72
CA TYR A 414 -8.81 7.82 14.01
C TYR A 414 -7.35 7.71 14.43
N SER A 415 -6.56 6.85 13.81
CA SER A 415 -5.17 6.63 14.21
C SER A 415 -4.16 7.57 13.57
N CYS A 416 -4.56 8.37 12.57
CA CYS A 416 -3.63 9.27 11.86
C CYS A 416 -3.52 10.67 12.48
N PHE A 417 -4.29 11.00 13.53
CA PHE A 417 -4.32 12.36 14.11
C PHE A 417 -4.15 12.41 15.63
N ARG A 418 -3.41 11.45 16.20
CA ARG A 418 -2.86 11.59 17.55
C ARG A 418 -1.36 11.47 17.54
#